data_05a616b4bc0ed99db2d4e616c9b4a9cd
#
_entry.id   05a616b4bc0ed99db2d4e616c9b4a9cd
#
_cell.length_a   1.000
_cell.length_b   1.000
_cell.length_c   1.000
_cell.angle_alpha   90.00
_cell.angle_beta   90.00
_cell.angle_gamma   90.00
#
_symmetry.space_group_name_H-M   'P 1'
#
loop_
_entity.id
_entity.type
_entity.pdbx_description
1 polymer ?
#
loop_
_entity_poly.entity_id
_entity_poly.type
_entity_poly.pdbx_seq_one_letter_code
_entity_poly.pdbx_strand_id
1 'polypeptide(L)'
;MPDSHATPHTTPARPDTRDWTFVLTEPCPQCGFTPGQPRATVGPRFGDAAPRWRAVLARPDVTTRPEPDVWSPLEYACHVLELTQVFAGRIEQMRAQDDPAFSNWDGERAA
;
A
#
# COMPACT_ATOMS: atom_id res chain seq x y z
N MET A 1 33.33 5.57 3.02
CA MET A 1 32.03 4.90 2.93
C MET A 1 31.50 5.11 1.53
N PRO A 2 31.32 4.05 0.75
CA PRO A 2 30.66 4.23 -0.52
C PRO A 2 29.24 4.71 -0.24
N ASP A 3 28.88 5.84 -0.81
CA ASP A 3 27.50 6.31 -0.83
C ASP A 3 26.69 5.26 -1.60
N SER A 4 25.95 4.45 -0.86
CA SER A 4 24.99 3.54 -1.45
C SER A 4 23.80 4.35 -1.95
N HIS A 5 24.04 5.15 -3.00
CA HIS A 5 22.94 5.66 -3.78
C HIS A 5 22.35 4.47 -4.53
N ALA A 6 21.28 3.92 -3.98
CA ALA A 6 20.50 2.94 -4.72
C ALA A 6 20.14 3.58 -6.07
N THR A 7 20.59 2.95 -7.15
CA THR A 7 20.25 3.40 -8.49
C THR A 7 18.72 3.35 -8.61
N PRO A 8 18.06 4.44 -9.01
CA PRO A 8 16.61 4.42 -9.17
C PRO A 8 16.23 3.32 -10.15
N HIS A 9 15.21 2.55 -9.81
CA HIS A 9 14.70 1.53 -10.72
C HIS A 9 14.01 2.22 -11.90
N THR A 10 14.52 1.97 -13.11
CA THR A 10 14.00 2.55 -14.35
C THR A 10 12.89 1.72 -14.98
N THR A 11 12.82 0.43 -14.63
CA THR A 11 11.79 -0.48 -15.15
C THR A 11 10.49 -0.26 -14.39
N PRO A 12 9.37 0.03 -15.07
CA PRO A 12 8.07 0.11 -14.41
C PRO A 12 7.70 -1.23 -13.77
N ALA A 13 7.05 -1.17 -12.61
CA ALA A 13 6.48 -2.37 -12.01
C ALA A 13 5.36 -2.93 -12.88
N ARG A 14 5.16 -4.26 -12.79
CA ARG A 14 4.08 -4.94 -13.49
C ARG A 14 2.73 -4.35 -13.06
N PRO A 15 1.88 -3.89 -14.00
CA PRO A 15 0.57 -3.36 -13.64
C PRO A 15 -0.30 -4.41 -12.96
N ASP A 16 -1.04 -4.00 -11.95
CA ASP A 16 -2.08 -4.82 -11.35
C ASP A 16 -3.38 -4.61 -12.14
N THR A 17 -3.73 -5.62 -12.94
CA THR A 17 -4.92 -5.57 -13.80
C THR A 17 -6.09 -6.39 -13.25
N ARG A 18 -5.91 -6.99 -12.07
CA ARG A 18 -6.95 -7.82 -11.45
C ARG A 18 -8.09 -6.95 -10.93
N ASP A 19 -9.32 -7.39 -11.14
CA ASP A 19 -10.48 -6.81 -10.48
C ASP A 19 -10.53 -7.34 -9.02
N TRP A 20 -10.21 -6.46 -8.07
CA TRP A 20 -10.17 -6.79 -6.64
C TRP A 20 -11.52 -6.65 -5.94
N THR A 21 -12.59 -6.27 -6.64
CA THR A 21 -13.90 -6.08 -6.01
C THR A 21 -14.48 -7.37 -5.42
N PHE A 22 -13.98 -8.54 -5.82
CA PHE A 22 -14.41 -9.81 -5.24
C PHE A 22 -14.17 -9.90 -3.73
N VAL A 23 -13.18 -9.19 -3.18
CA VAL A 23 -12.88 -9.18 -1.74
C VAL A 23 -13.98 -8.54 -0.90
N LEU A 24 -14.93 -7.85 -1.52
CA LEU A 24 -16.12 -7.32 -0.84
C LEU A 24 -17.10 -8.44 -0.46
N THR A 25 -17.04 -9.58 -1.11
CA THR A 25 -17.98 -10.69 -0.93
C THR A 25 -17.32 -12.03 -0.62
N GLU A 26 -16.04 -12.21 -0.95
CA GLU A 26 -15.33 -13.49 -0.83
C GLU A 26 -13.97 -13.30 -0.14
N PRO A 27 -13.47 -14.32 0.59
CA PRO A 27 -12.10 -14.29 1.10
C PRO A 27 -11.08 -14.22 -0.02
N CYS A 28 -9.97 -13.50 0.21
CA CYS A 28 -8.87 -13.48 -0.73
C CYS A 28 -7.98 -14.73 -0.55
N PRO A 29 -7.80 -15.56 -1.58
CA PRO A 29 -6.98 -16.76 -1.47
C PRO A 29 -5.49 -16.48 -1.34
N GLN A 30 -5.03 -15.28 -1.70
CA GLN A 30 -3.63 -14.90 -1.63
C GLN A 30 -3.20 -14.43 -0.25
N CYS A 31 -4.00 -13.56 0.40
CA CYS A 31 -3.63 -12.95 1.68
C CYS A 31 -4.53 -13.35 2.85
N GLY A 32 -5.63 -14.06 2.59
CA GLY A 32 -6.55 -14.51 3.63
C GLY A 32 -7.50 -13.42 4.14
N PHE A 33 -7.52 -12.23 3.52
CA PHE A 33 -8.49 -11.19 3.91
C PHE A 33 -9.90 -11.72 3.76
N THR A 34 -10.74 -11.49 4.79
CA THR A 34 -12.15 -11.86 4.78
C THR A 34 -13.03 -10.61 4.80
N PRO A 35 -14.12 -10.58 4.01
CA PRO A 35 -15.05 -9.44 4.03
C PRO A 35 -15.79 -9.31 5.36
N GLY A 36 -16.46 -8.18 5.56
CA GLY A 36 -17.29 -7.95 6.73
C GLY A 36 -16.52 -7.67 8.02
N GLN A 37 -15.28 -7.18 7.93
CA GLN A 37 -14.48 -6.87 9.11
C GLN A 37 -15.13 -5.71 9.91
N PRO A 38 -15.31 -5.86 11.25
CA PRO A 38 -15.88 -4.78 12.06
C PRO A 38 -15.01 -3.53 12.04
N ARG A 39 -15.62 -2.36 11.92
CA ARG A 39 -14.93 -1.07 11.92
C ARG A 39 -14.04 -0.85 13.15
N ALA A 40 -14.47 -1.35 14.31
CA ALA A 40 -13.71 -1.23 15.55
C ALA A 40 -12.34 -1.95 15.50
N THR A 41 -12.12 -2.89 14.57
CA THR A 41 -10.86 -3.63 14.45
C THR A 41 -9.84 -2.92 13.55
N VAL A 42 -10.22 -1.87 12.81
CA VAL A 42 -9.33 -1.21 11.85
C VAL A 42 -8.14 -0.54 12.52
N GLY A 43 -8.39 0.29 13.53
CA GLY A 43 -7.33 0.97 14.28
C GLY A 43 -6.33 0.00 14.91
N PRO A 44 -6.77 -1.01 15.70
CA PRO A 44 -5.89 -2.03 16.25
C PRO A 44 -5.08 -2.79 15.20
N ARG A 45 -5.66 -3.09 14.03
CA ARG A 45 -4.92 -3.74 12.93
C ARG A 45 -3.81 -2.88 12.36
N PHE A 46 -4.03 -1.58 12.19
CA PHE A 46 -2.97 -0.64 11.81
C PHE A 46 -1.86 -0.60 12.88
N GLY A 47 -2.24 -0.57 14.15
CA GLY A 47 -1.29 -0.61 15.25
C GLY A 47 -0.42 -1.88 15.23
N ASP A 48 -1.01 -3.03 14.97
CA ASP A 48 -0.31 -4.31 14.87
C ASP A 48 0.60 -4.38 13.63
N ALA A 49 0.24 -3.70 12.55
CA ALA A 49 1.02 -3.68 11.33
C ALA A 49 2.30 -2.82 11.45
N ALA A 50 2.27 -1.77 12.25
CA ALA A 50 3.37 -0.81 12.33
C ALA A 50 4.72 -1.44 12.74
N PRO A 51 4.82 -2.29 13.79
CA PRO A 51 6.08 -2.93 14.12
C PRO A 51 6.56 -3.92 13.04
N ARG A 52 5.65 -4.54 12.32
CA ARG A 52 5.97 -5.43 11.19
C ARG A 52 6.59 -4.63 10.04
N TRP A 53 6.06 -3.44 9.72
CA TRP A 53 6.65 -2.55 8.73
C TRP A 53 8.03 -2.05 9.17
N ARG A 54 8.22 -1.70 10.44
CA ARG A 54 9.54 -1.33 10.95
C ARG A 54 10.57 -2.43 10.75
N ALA A 55 10.20 -3.68 10.99
CA ALA A 55 11.07 -4.83 10.76
C ALA A 55 11.43 -5.01 9.28
N VAL A 56 10.46 -4.84 8.38
CA VAL A 56 10.70 -4.92 6.92
C VAL A 56 11.64 -3.80 6.47
N LEU A 57 11.41 -2.57 6.94
CA LEU A 57 12.23 -1.40 6.56
C LEU A 57 13.66 -1.48 7.10
N ALA A 58 13.91 -2.29 8.13
CA ALA A 58 15.26 -2.52 8.66
C ALA A 58 16.04 -3.62 7.89
N ARG A 59 15.43 -4.29 6.92
CA ARG A 59 16.08 -5.34 6.15
C ARG A 59 17.20 -4.80 5.26
N PRO A 60 18.33 -5.55 5.10
CA PRO A 60 19.42 -5.11 4.22
C PRO A 60 19.01 -5.01 2.75
N ASP A 61 18.03 -5.81 2.31
CA ASP A 61 17.53 -5.89 0.93
C ASP A 61 16.32 -4.99 0.67
N VAL A 62 16.06 -4.02 1.53
CA VAL A 62 14.85 -3.17 1.47
C VAL A 62 14.66 -2.44 0.14
N THR A 63 15.75 -2.13 -0.56
CA THR A 63 15.73 -1.46 -1.87
C THR A 63 15.87 -2.42 -3.04
N THR A 64 15.99 -3.72 -2.80
CA THR A 64 16.23 -4.71 -3.84
C THR A 64 14.90 -5.27 -4.36
N ARG A 65 14.66 -5.11 -5.66
CA ARG A 65 13.53 -5.76 -6.32
C ARG A 65 13.80 -7.26 -6.47
N PRO A 66 12.85 -8.15 -6.09
CA PRO A 66 13.00 -9.60 -6.31
C PRO A 66 13.01 -9.96 -7.80
N GLU A 67 12.29 -9.21 -8.62
CA GLU A 67 12.27 -9.29 -10.09
C GLU A 67 12.31 -7.86 -10.64
N PRO A 68 12.78 -7.64 -11.89
CA PRO A 68 12.91 -6.28 -12.43
C PRO A 68 11.60 -5.48 -12.45
N ASP A 69 10.47 -6.15 -12.58
CA ASP A 69 9.14 -5.55 -12.65
C ASP A 69 8.29 -5.78 -11.38
N VAL A 70 8.93 -6.20 -10.29
CA VAL A 70 8.28 -6.39 -8.98
C VAL A 70 8.90 -5.41 -7.98
N TRP A 71 8.06 -4.66 -7.29
CA TRP A 71 8.52 -3.66 -6.33
C TRP A 71 9.41 -4.24 -5.24
N SER A 72 10.40 -3.46 -4.83
CA SER A 72 11.16 -3.69 -3.60
C SER A 72 10.27 -3.49 -2.36
N PRO A 73 10.70 -3.99 -1.19
CA PRO A 73 10.01 -3.69 0.06
C PRO A 73 9.83 -2.19 0.33
N LEU A 74 10.82 -1.36 -0.01
CA LEU A 74 10.73 0.09 0.15
C LEU A 74 9.69 0.71 -0.77
N GLU A 75 9.61 0.28 -2.03
CA GLU A 75 8.59 0.75 -2.97
C GLU A 75 7.18 0.40 -2.48
N TYR A 76 6.96 -0.80 -1.95
CA TYR A 76 5.70 -1.16 -1.29
C TYR A 76 5.39 -0.27 -0.09
N ALA A 77 6.39 0.04 0.73
CA ALA A 77 6.20 0.92 1.88
C ALA A 77 5.79 2.34 1.46
N CYS A 78 6.40 2.87 0.42
CA CYS A 78 6.03 4.18 -0.14
C CYS A 78 4.60 4.15 -0.69
N HIS A 79 4.21 3.09 -1.37
CA HIS A 79 2.84 2.89 -1.86
C HIS A 79 1.83 2.86 -0.70
N VAL A 80 2.10 2.13 0.36
CA VAL A 80 1.23 2.05 1.54
C VAL A 80 1.14 3.40 2.24
N LEU A 81 2.24 4.15 2.34
CA LEU A 81 2.23 5.49 2.92
C LEU A 81 1.32 6.42 2.13
N GLU A 82 1.46 6.47 0.80
CA GLU A 82 0.61 7.31 -0.03
C GLU A 82 -0.85 6.87 0.03
N LEU A 83 -1.12 5.56 -0.02
CA LEU A 83 -2.45 5.01 0.12
C LEU A 83 -3.14 5.51 1.40
N THR A 84 -2.45 5.44 2.54
CA THR A 84 -3.01 5.89 3.81
C THR A 84 -3.29 7.39 3.83
N GLN A 85 -2.42 8.20 3.22
CA GLN A 85 -2.61 9.65 3.10
C GLN A 85 -3.81 9.99 2.21
N VAL A 86 -3.95 9.33 1.07
CA VAL A 86 -5.08 9.53 0.15
C VAL A 86 -6.40 9.18 0.83
N PHE A 87 -6.48 8.04 1.50
CA PHE A 87 -7.71 7.63 2.16
C PHE A 87 -8.04 8.47 3.40
N ALA A 88 -7.05 8.92 4.16
CA ALA A 88 -7.27 9.86 5.25
C ALA A 88 -7.88 11.17 4.72
N GLY A 89 -7.37 11.70 3.61
CA GLY A 89 -7.92 12.89 2.96
C GLY A 89 -9.35 12.68 2.45
N ARG A 90 -9.64 11.52 1.89
CA ARG A 90 -11.01 11.18 1.44
C ARG A 90 -11.99 11.08 2.61
N ILE A 91 -11.58 10.52 3.72
CA ILE A 91 -12.40 10.44 4.94
C ILE A 91 -12.72 11.86 5.45
N GLU A 92 -11.73 12.76 5.48
CA GLU A 92 -11.96 14.16 5.86
C GLU A 92 -12.93 14.86 4.92
N GLN A 93 -12.83 14.61 3.61
CA GLN A 93 -13.81 15.14 2.63
C GLN A 93 -15.22 14.62 2.90
N MET A 94 -15.37 13.33 3.19
CA MET A 94 -16.67 12.73 3.51
C MET A 94 -17.27 13.32 4.80
N ARG A 95 -16.44 13.72 5.75
CA ARG A 95 -16.92 14.39 6.98
C ARG A 95 -17.29 15.84 6.76
N ALA A 96 -16.64 16.53 5.84
CA ALA A 96 -16.78 17.96 5.63
C ALA A 96 -17.78 18.35 4.53
N GLN A 97 -18.08 17.45 3.61
CA GLN A 97 -18.88 17.69 2.41
C GLN A 97 -19.98 16.64 2.28
N ASP A 98 -21.09 17.06 1.64
CA ASP A 98 -22.17 16.14 1.25
C ASP A 98 -21.85 15.58 -0.14
N ASP A 99 -21.88 14.25 -0.24
CA ASP A 99 -21.61 13.51 -1.50
C ASP A 99 -20.36 13.98 -2.25
N PRO A 100 -19.17 13.99 -1.61
CA PRO A 100 -17.97 14.50 -2.24
C PRO A 100 -17.53 13.60 -3.42
N ALA A 101 -17.04 14.24 -4.49
CA ALA A 101 -16.38 13.54 -5.59
C ALA A 101 -14.89 13.40 -5.31
N PHE A 102 -14.32 12.23 -5.63
CA PHE A 102 -12.89 11.98 -5.51
C PHE A 102 -12.24 11.92 -6.88
N SER A 103 -11.07 12.54 -7.02
CA SER A 103 -10.23 12.34 -8.18
C SER A 103 -9.65 10.92 -8.18
N ASN A 104 -9.39 10.39 -9.38
CA ASN A 104 -8.72 9.11 -9.50
C ASN A 104 -7.29 9.20 -8.95
N TRP A 105 -6.85 8.16 -8.25
CA TRP A 105 -5.50 8.05 -7.74
C TRP A 105 -4.76 6.91 -8.43
N ASP A 106 -3.60 7.24 -9.01
CA ASP A 106 -2.70 6.27 -9.59
C ASP A 106 -1.63 5.87 -8.57
N GLY A 107 -1.87 4.75 -7.88
CA GLY A 107 -0.96 4.25 -6.85
C GLY A 107 0.38 3.73 -7.38
N GLU A 108 0.50 3.47 -8.67
CA GLU A 108 1.75 2.98 -9.27
C GLU A 108 2.78 4.10 -9.45
N ARG A 109 2.34 5.35 -9.57
CA ARG A 109 3.23 6.51 -9.73
C ARG A 109 4.03 6.85 -8.49
N ALA A 110 3.56 6.45 -7.30
CA ALA A 110 4.16 6.81 -6.02
C ALA A 110 5.33 5.90 -5.63
N ALA A 111 5.45 4.76 -6.28
CA ALA A 111 6.47 3.77 -5.94
C ALA A 111 7.84 4.10 -6.51
#